data_0d9eda1b674e1918cd07c0b42a01a780
#
_entry.id   0d9eda1b674e1918cd07c0b42a01a780
#
_cell.length_a   1.000
_cell.length_b   1.000
_cell.length_c   1.000
_cell.angle_alpha   90.00
_cell.angle_beta   90.00
_cell.angle_gamma   90.00
#
_symmetry.space_group_name_H-M   'P 1'
#
loop_
_entity.id
_entity.type
_entity.pdbx_description
1 polymer ?
#
loop_
_entity_poly.entity_id
_entity_poly.type
_entity_poly.pdbx_seq_one_letter_code
_entity_poly.pdbx_strand_id
1 'polypeptide(L)'
;DEKSFIVGTDSLRVIIRDCPLRMTWQRRADDWVTVSEDRPTGAYEIGTHTGQVAHHRVRNIDDRYYGLGEKSGDLERTGRIFDMRCLDALGYDAGSTDPLYKHVPFLMTRTANGAFGIFYDNLSASRFNLGAEVDNYHRPFTSWQADHGDIDYWVMTADHLCDLTPQILRLTGDPAFLPRWALGYSGSTMHYTDAPDASHQLLKFIDLLREHAIPCDSFQLSSGYTTMGSRRYVFTWD
;
A
#
# COMPACT_ATOMS: atom_id res chain seq x y z
N ASP A 1 -29.72 -22.66 12.35
CA ASP A 1 -30.08 -21.23 12.45
C ASP A 1 -28.80 -20.41 12.49
N GLU A 2 -28.67 -19.43 11.59
CA GLU A 2 -27.55 -18.48 11.55
C GLU A 2 -27.53 -17.64 12.84
N LYS A 3 -26.39 -17.64 13.55
CA LYS A 3 -26.20 -16.76 14.70
C LYS A 3 -25.48 -15.49 14.28
N SER A 4 -25.88 -14.38 14.87
CA SER A 4 -25.22 -13.10 14.66
C SER A 4 -24.77 -12.48 15.98
N PHE A 5 -23.60 -11.88 15.97
CA PHE A 5 -23.00 -11.16 17.09
C PHE A 5 -22.71 -9.73 16.67
N ILE A 6 -22.88 -8.78 17.57
CA ILE A 6 -22.51 -7.38 17.34
C ILE A 6 -21.43 -7.02 18.33
N VAL A 7 -20.29 -6.56 17.82
CA VAL A 7 -19.16 -6.07 18.61
C VAL A 7 -18.82 -4.67 18.13
N GLY A 8 -18.53 -3.75 19.03
CA GLY A 8 -18.18 -2.40 18.60
C GLY A 8 -17.96 -1.41 19.72
N THR A 9 -17.81 -0.18 19.31
CA THR A 9 -17.71 1.03 20.11
C THR A 9 -18.90 1.94 19.81
N ASP A 10 -18.90 3.16 20.34
CA ASP A 10 -19.93 4.16 20.04
C ASP A 10 -19.92 4.65 18.59
N SER A 11 -18.81 4.48 17.87
CA SER A 11 -18.60 5.01 16.50
C SER A 11 -18.44 3.95 15.42
N LEU A 12 -18.02 2.74 15.76
CA LEU A 12 -17.75 1.64 14.83
C LEU A 12 -18.30 0.34 15.42
N ARG A 13 -18.99 -0.45 14.60
CA ARG A 13 -19.37 -1.81 14.98
C ARG A 13 -19.24 -2.80 13.82
N VAL A 14 -19.10 -4.06 14.17
CA VAL A 14 -19.16 -5.19 13.24
C VAL A 14 -20.31 -6.11 13.62
N ILE A 15 -21.06 -6.52 12.62
CA ILE A 15 -22.04 -7.60 12.73
C ILE A 15 -21.38 -8.84 12.15
N ILE A 16 -21.15 -9.84 13.01
CA ILE A 16 -20.51 -11.11 12.65
C ILE A 16 -21.60 -12.16 12.52
N ARG A 17 -21.64 -12.87 11.41
CA ARG A 17 -22.49 -14.04 11.18
C ARG A 17 -21.62 -15.27 11.05
N ASP A 18 -22.03 -16.37 11.67
CA ASP A 18 -21.19 -17.55 11.83
C ASP A 18 -21.33 -18.60 10.70
N CYS A 19 -22.46 -18.62 10.01
CA CYS A 19 -22.71 -19.66 9.01
C CYS A 19 -23.46 -19.12 7.77
N PRO A 20 -22.76 -18.82 6.67
CA PRO A 20 -21.31 -18.76 6.53
C PRO A 20 -20.70 -17.57 7.29
N LEU A 21 -19.43 -17.72 7.69
CA LEU A 21 -18.71 -16.63 8.34
C LEU A 21 -18.63 -15.42 7.42
N ARG A 22 -19.15 -14.29 7.90
CA ARG A 22 -19.10 -13.00 7.19
C ARG A 22 -19.27 -11.84 8.16
N MET A 23 -18.71 -10.70 7.79
CA MET A 23 -18.74 -9.49 8.58
C MET A 23 -19.40 -8.35 7.82
N THR A 24 -20.15 -7.53 8.54
CA THR A 24 -20.71 -6.26 8.04
C THR A 24 -20.21 -5.15 8.96
N TRP A 25 -19.46 -4.21 8.41
CA TRP A 25 -18.88 -3.08 9.13
C TRP A 25 -19.77 -1.87 9.00
N GLN A 26 -20.10 -1.27 10.14
CA GLN A 26 -20.96 -0.10 10.22
C GLN A 26 -20.29 0.99 11.05
N ARG A 27 -20.38 2.22 10.56
CA ARG A 27 -19.99 3.42 11.30
C ARG A 27 -21.23 4.15 11.83
N ARG A 28 -21.03 4.93 12.88
CA ARG A 28 -22.08 5.83 13.40
C ARG A 28 -22.07 7.12 12.58
N ALA A 29 -23.23 7.45 12.02
CA ALA A 29 -23.58 8.76 11.52
C ALA A 29 -24.74 9.28 12.40
N ASP A 30 -25.81 9.78 11.83
CA ASP A 30 -27.06 9.99 12.61
C ASP A 30 -27.62 8.64 13.08
N ASP A 31 -27.48 7.60 12.25
CA ASP A 31 -27.74 6.21 12.60
C ASP A 31 -26.56 5.32 12.17
N TRP A 32 -26.65 4.00 12.37
CA TRP A 32 -25.67 3.04 11.92
C TRP A 32 -25.77 2.82 10.41
N VAL A 33 -24.71 3.16 9.68
CA VAL A 33 -24.64 3.00 8.22
C VAL A 33 -23.54 2.00 7.85
N THR A 34 -23.86 1.11 6.91
CA THR A 34 -22.90 0.12 6.42
C THR A 34 -21.86 0.78 5.51
N VAL A 35 -20.60 0.56 5.79
CA VAL A 35 -19.45 1.06 5.01
C VAL A 35 -18.66 -0.05 4.31
N SER A 36 -18.82 -1.28 4.77
CA SER A 36 -18.23 -2.46 4.11
C SER A 36 -18.97 -3.72 4.53
N GLU A 37 -19.09 -4.66 3.63
CA GLU A 37 -19.61 -5.99 3.92
C GLU A 37 -18.85 -7.06 3.16
N ASP A 38 -18.74 -8.21 3.79
CA ASP A 38 -18.15 -9.39 3.19
C ASP A 38 -19.09 -10.00 2.13
N ARG A 39 -18.51 -10.71 1.17
CA ARG A 39 -19.26 -11.48 0.19
C ARG A 39 -20.19 -12.48 0.91
N PRO A 40 -21.44 -12.61 0.49
CA PRO A 40 -22.43 -13.45 1.19
C PRO A 40 -22.01 -14.92 1.34
N THR A 41 -21.22 -15.44 0.38
CA THR A 41 -20.70 -16.81 0.37
C THR A 41 -19.23 -16.80 -0.01
N GLY A 42 -18.41 -17.65 0.64
CA GLY A 42 -16.97 -17.73 0.39
C GLY A 42 -16.26 -16.39 0.65
N ALA A 43 -16.63 -15.71 1.73
CA ALA A 43 -15.97 -14.46 2.10
C ALA A 43 -14.51 -14.69 2.49
N TYR A 44 -14.23 -15.81 3.16
CA TYR A 44 -12.92 -16.22 3.62
C TYR A 44 -12.57 -17.57 2.99
N GLU A 45 -11.39 -17.65 2.38
CA GLU A 45 -10.86 -18.86 1.79
C GLU A 45 -9.53 -19.20 2.47
N ILE A 46 -9.39 -20.46 2.88
CA ILE A 46 -8.17 -20.99 3.51
C ILE A 46 -7.77 -22.25 2.74
N GLY A 47 -6.66 -22.14 2.01
CA GLY A 47 -6.10 -23.24 1.23
C GLY A 47 -5.33 -24.22 2.11
N THR A 48 -5.98 -25.27 2.57
CA THR A 48 -5.41 -26.25 3.49
C THR A 48 -4.16 -26.98 2.95
N HIS A 49 -3.96 -27.00 1.64
CA HIS A 49 -2.80 -27.61 0.98
C HIS A 49 -1.79 -26.60 0.45
N THR A 50 -2.23 -25.41 0.11
CA THR A 50 -1.37 -24.36 -0.48
C THR A 50 -0.86 -23.38 0.57
N GLY A 51 -1.56 -23.25 1.68
CA GLY A 51 -1.32 -22.20 2.69
C GLY A 51 -1.84 -20.82 2.29
N GLN A 52 -2.41 -20.69 1.09
CA GLN A 52 -2.97 -19.43 0.62
C GLN A 52 -4.22 -19.06 1.41
N VAL A 53 -4.40 -17.78 1.61
CA VAL A 53 -5.60 -17.23 2.26
C VAL A 53 -6.18 -16.12 1.40
N ALA A 54 -7.51 -15.96 1.43
CA ALA A 54 -8.18 -14.88 0.71
C ALA A 54 -9.37 -14.33 1.49
N HIS A 55 -9.63 -13.04 1.29
CA HIS A 55 -10.78 -12.34 1.84
C HIS A 55 -11.50 -11.60 0.70
N HIS A 56 -12.79 -11.84 0.58
CA HIS A 56 -13.64 -11.29 -0.48
C HIS A 56 -14.72 -10.39 0.11
N ARG A 57 -14.86 -9.18 -0.44
CA ARG A 57 -15.82 -8.17 0.00
C ARG A 57 -16.71 -7.72 -1.14
N VAL A 58 -17.95 -7.40 -0.85
CA VAL A 58 -18.87 -6.78 -1.82
C VAL A 58 -18.28 -5.44 -2.30
N ARG A 59 -18.39 -5.20 -3.60
CA ARG A 59 -18.08 -3.93 -4.22
C ARG A 59 -19.37 -3.27 -4.72
N ASN A 60 -19.64 -2.05 -4.27
CA ASN A 60 -20.71 -1.24 -4.83
C ASN A 60 -20.20 -0.45 -6.03
N ILE A 61 -21.10 -0.10 -6.93
CA ILE A 61 -20.74 0.60 -8.19
C ILE A 61 -20.07 1.96 -7.95
N ASP A 62 -20.45 2.62 -6.86
CA ASP A 62 -19.97 3.95 -6.49
C ASP A 62 -18.72 3.93 -5.59
N ASP A 63 -18.27 2.73 -5.17
CA ASP A 63 -17.06 2.59 -4.39
C ASP A 63 -15.82 3.00 -5.22
N ARG A 64 -14.91 3.77 -4.59
CA ARG A 64 -13.65 4.20 -5.17
C ARG A 64 -12.51 3.85 -4.23
N TYR A 65 -11.44 3.31 -4.79
CA TYR A 65 -10.33 2.71 -4.05
C TYR A 65 -9.06 3.51 -4.21
N TYR A 66 -8.31 3.67 -3.09
CA TYR A 66 -7.08 4.44 -2.99
C TYR A 66 -6.07 3.74 -2.07
N GLY A 67 -4.81 4.18 -2.11
CA GLY A 67 -3.78 3.64 -1.21
C GLY A 67 -2.85 2.63 -1.87
N LEU A 68 -2.46 1.60 -1.12
CA LEU A 68 -1.58 0.50 -1.50
C LEU A 68 -0.09 0.86 -1.66
N GLY A 69 0.33 2.06 -1.24
CA GLY A 69 1.73 2.50 -1.34
C GLY A 69 2.13 2.99 -2.73
N GLU A 70 3.38 2.76 -3.11
CA GLU A 70 3.89 3.12 -4.45
C GLU A 70 3.29 2.22 -5.52
N LYS A 71 2.42 2.78 -6.33
CA LYS A 71 1.74 2.10 -7.42
C LYS A 71 1.69 2.99 -8.65
N SER A 72 1.91 2.43 -9.82
CA SER A 72 1.78 3.14 -11.08
C SER A 72 0.33 3.45 -11.43
N GLY A 73 0.14 4.36 -12.38
CA GLY A 73 -1.16 4.77 -12.89
C GLY A 73 -1.87 5.77 -12.01
N ASP A 74 -3.17 5.88 -12.21
CA ASP A 74 -4.01 6.87 -11.55
C ASP A 74 -4.09 6.67 -10.03
N LEU A 75 -4.38 7.75 -9.30
CA LEU A 75 -4.54 7.72 -7.85
C LEU A 75 -5.75 6.87 -7.44
N GLU A 76 -6.80 6.87 -8.22
CA GLU A 76 -7.98 6.02 -8.07
C GLU A 76 -7.69 4.65 -8.68
N ARG A 77 -7.91 3.58 -7.92
CA ARG A 77 -7.43 2.21 -8.19
C ARG A 77 -8.50 1.24 -8.68
N THR A 78 -9.75 1.66 -8.82
CA THR A 78 -10.88 0.79 -9.21
C THR A 78 -10.62 0.08 -10.54
N GLY A 79 -11.01 -1.20 -10.59
CA GLY A 79 -10.91 -2.01 -11.80
C GLY A 79 -9.50 -2.52 -12.11
N ARG A 80 -8.57 -2.45 -11.16
CA ARG A 80 -7.19 -2.93 -11.32
C ARG A 80 -6.84 -4.02 -10.31
N ILE A 81 -5.78 -4.74 -10.62
CA ILE A 81 -5.12 -5.70 -9.72
C ILE A 81 -3.76 -5.13 -9.35
N PHE A 82 -3.37 -5.30 -8.09
CA PHE A 82 -2.07 -4.86 -7.58
C PHE A 82 -1.40 -5.95 -6.77
N ASP A 83 -0.15 -6.25 -7.11
CA ASP A 83 0.70 -7.16 -6.35
C ASP A 83 1.44 -6.41 -5.23
N MET A 84 1.41 -7.00 -4.03
CA MET A 84 2.09 -6.51 -2.83
C MET A 84 3.37 -7.29 -2.63
N ARG A 85 4.41 -6.90 -3.32
CA ARG A 85 5.78 -7.42 -3.20
C ARG A 85 6.77 -6.37 -3.62
N CYS A 86 7.95 -6.34 -2.98
CA CYS A 86 9.03 -5.42 -3.34
C CYS A 86 9.77 -5.98 -4.55
N LEU A 87 9.78 -5.23 -5.63
CA LEU A 87 10.45 -5.61 -6.87
C LEU A 87 11.26 -4.44 -7.41
N ASP A 88 12.49 -4.72 -7.87
CA ASP A 88 13.29 -3.79 -8.65
C ASP A 88 12.73 -3.73 -10.08
N ALA A 89 11.87 -2.76 -10.34
CA ALA A 89 11.14 -2.64 -11.59
C ALA A 89 12.00 -1.97 -12.66
N LEU A 90 12.81 -2.75 -13.36
CA LEU A 90 13.54 -2.29 -14.52
C LEU A 90 12.59 -2.07 -15.71
N GLY A 91 12.82 -1.00 -16.48
CA GLY A 91 11.94 -0.67 -17.61
C GLY A 91 10.56 -0.18 -17.20
N TYR A 92 10.50 0.62 -16.15
CA TYR A 92 9.30 1.15 -15.54
C TYR A 92 8.45 1.99 -16.50
N ASP A 93 7.16 1.69 -16.56
CA ASP A 93 6.11 2.50 -17.17
C ASP A 93 5.21 3.10 -16.08
N ALA A 94 5.08 4.43 -16.07
CA ALA A 94 4.35 5.15 -15.02
C ALA A 94 2.84 4.88 -15.00
N GLY A 95 2.28 4.40 -16.10
CA GLY A 95 0.84 4.11 -16.22
C GLY A 95 0.46 2.70 -15.78
N SER A 96 1.36 1.73 -15.88
CA SER A 96 0.98 0.32 -15.81
C SER A 96 1.89 -0.60 -14.99
N THR A 97 3.15 -0.23 -14.75
CA THR A 97 4.09 -1.15 -14.06
C THR A 97 3.69 -1.42 -12.62
N ASP A 98 3.51 -2.68 -12.28
CA ASP A 98 3.26 -3.21 -10.95
C ASP A 98 3.85 -4.62 -10.84
N PRO A 99 4.45 -4.99 -9.71
CA PRO A 99 4.71 -4.18 -8.51
C PRO A 99 5.91 -3.24 -8.65
N LEU A 100 6.06 -2.31 -7.68
CA LEU A 100 7.20 -1.40 -7.52
C LEU A 100 7.95 -1.70 -6.21
N TYR A 101 8.83 -0.78 -5.78
CA TYR A 101 9.69 -0.99 -4.60
C TYR A 101 8.97 -1.03 -3.27
N LYS A 102 7.96 -0.17 -3.08
CA LYS A 102 7.27 0.00 -1.80
C LYS A 102 5.79 -0.27 -1.93
N HIS A 103 5.28 -1.07 -1.04
CA HIS A 103 3.86 -1.29 -0.92
C HIS A 103 3.41 -1.15 0.54
N VAL A 104 2.17 -0.76 0.72
CA VAL A 104 1.52 -0.68 2.03
C VAL A 104 0.15 -1.36 1.87
N PRO A 105 -0.11 -2.49 2.53
CA PRO A 105 -1.37 -3.23 2.36
C PRO A 105 -2.54 -2.55 3.08
N PHE A 106 -2.64 -1.23 2.92
CA PHE A 106 -3.70 -0.38 3.42
C PHE A 106 -4.53 0.15 2.26
N LEU A 107 -5.77 -0.34 2.18
CA LEU A 107 -6.74 0.05 1.19
C LEU A 107 -7.74 1.02 1.80
N MET A 108 -7.89 2.18 1.20
CA MET A 108 -8.92 3.15 1.53
C MET A 108 -10.04 3.08 0.50
N THR A 109 -11.27 2.99 0.97
CA THR A 109 -12.46 2.98 0.12
C THR A 109 -13.34 4.18 0.44
N ARG A 110 -13.66 4.99 -0.56
CA ARG A 110 -14.74 5.97 -0.47
C ARG A 110 -16.03 5.26 -0.84
N THR A 111 -16.97 5.24 0.07
CA THR A 111 -18.30 4.66 -0.10
C THR A 111 -19.38 5.75 -0.14
N ALA A 112 -20.62 5.39 -0.44
CA ALA A 112 -21.75 6.31 -0.34
C ALA A 112 -21.99 6.78 1.12
N ASN A 113 -21.54 6.00 2.11
CA ASN A 113 -21.78 6.21 3.53
C ASN A 113 -20.54 6.70 4.31
N GLY A 114 -19.53 7.25 3.62
CA GLY A 114 -18.29 7.71 4.21
C GLY A 114 -17.06 6.92 3.72
N ALA A 115 -16.02 6.88 4.53
CA ALA A 115 -14.77 6.22 4.21
C ALA A 115 -14.54 4.97 5.06
N PHE A 116 -13.97 3.94 4.43
CA PHE A 116 -13.57 2.68 5.04
C PHE A 116 -12.12 2.39 4.72
N GLY A 117 -11.31 2.15 5.75
CA GLY A 117 -9.91 1.71 5.64
C GLY A 117 -9.76 0.28 6.12
N ILE A 118 -9.00 -0.52 5.39
CA ILE A 118 -8.60 -1.85 5.82
C ILE A 118 -7.10 -2.03 5.62
N PHE A 119 -6.40 -2.40 6.68
CA PHE A 119 -4.97 -2.71 6.67
C PHE A 119 -4.80 -4.19 6.97
N TYR A 120 -4.26 -4.94 6.01
CA TYR A 120 -3.95 -6.35 6.21
C TYR A 120 -2.55 -6.50 6.80
N ASP A 121 -2.50 -6.96 8.05
CA ASP A 121 -1.25 -7.18 8.78
C ASP A 121 -0.67 -8.57 8.48
N ASN A 122 -0.25 -8.74 7.23
CA ASN A 122 0.33 -9.98 6.73
C ASN A 122 1.58 -9.65 5.89
N LEU A 123 2.71 -10.25 6.23
CA LEU A 123 4.02 -9.98 5.61
C LEU A 123 4.29 -10.83 4.37
N SER A 124 3.40 -11.74 4.02
CA SER A 124 3.53 -12.55 2.80
C SER A 124 3.27 -11.71 1.55
N ALA A 125 3.80 -12.17 0.41
CA ALA A 125 3.38 -11.62 -0.86
C ALA A 125 1.87 -11.76 -1.01
N SER A 126 1.22 -10.69 -1.41
CA SER A 126 -0.24 -10.66 -1.51
C SER A 126 -0.69 -9.88 -2.75
N ARG A 127 -1.98 -9.95 -3.04
CA ARG A 127 -2.60 -9.34 -4.21
C ARG A 127 -3.94 -8.71 -3.83
N PHE A 128 -4.18 -7.52 -4.32
CA PHE A 128 -5.50 -6.88 -4.29
C PHE A 128 -6.13 -6.91 -5.68
N ASN A 129 -7.35 -7.42 -5.77
CA ASN A 129 -8.23 -7.24 -6.91
C ASN A 129 -9.30 -6.20 -6.54
N LEU A 130 -9.33 -5.09 -7.23
CA LEU A 130 -10.24 -3.97 -6.96
C LEU A 130 -11.40 -3.91 -7.95
N GLY A 131 -11.92 -5.08 -8.33
CA GLY A 131 -13.04 -5.23 -9.25
C GLY A 131 -12.62 -5.41 -10.71
N ALA A 132 -11.38 -5.85 -10.98
CA ALA A 132 -10.94 -6.26 -12.31
C ALA A 132 -11.48 -7.66 -12.66
N GLU A 133 -11.57 -8.53 -11.68
CA GLU A 133 -12.13 -9.87 -11.86
C GLU A 133 -13.63 -9.85 -11.58
N VAL A 134 -14.36 -10.51 -12.42
CA VAL A 134 -15.80 -10.72 -12.32
C VAL A 134 -16.10 -12.20 -12.56
N ASP A 135 -17.12 -12.72 -11.88
CA ASP A 135 -17.63 -14.05 -12.14
C ASP A 135 -19.17 -14.03 -12.27
N ASN A 136 -19.74 -15.11 -12.73
CA ASN A 136 -21.20 -15.22 -12.95
C ASN A 136 -21.99 -15.63 -11.70
N TYR A 137 -21.31 -15.89 -10.59
CA TYR A 137 -21.93 -16.45 -9.39
C TYR A 137 -22.09 -15.42 -8.27
N HIS A 138 -21.25 -14.39 -8.27
CA HIS A 138 -21.22 -13.37 -7.23
C HIS A 138 -21.52 -11.98 -7.80
N ARG A 139 -22.06 -11.11 -6.94
CA ARG A 139 -22.10 -9.66 -7.20
C ARG A 139 -20.69 -9.14 -7.38
N PRO A 140 -20.51 -7.97 -7.99
CA PRO A 140 -19.19 -7.32 -8.06
C PRO A 140 -18.50 -7.33 -6.69
N PHE A 141 -17.23 -7.71 -6.67
CA PHE A 141 -16.46 -7.88 -5.45
C PHE A 141 -15.05 -7.30 -5.57
N THR A 142 -14.42 -7.12 -4.43
CA THR A 142 -12.98 -6.94 -4.30
C THR A 142 -12.42 -8.10 -3.50
N SER A 143 -11.15 -8.44 -3.73
CA SER A 143 -10.48 -9.45 -2.93
C SER A 143 -9.07 -9.04 -2.54
N TRP A 144 -8.64 -9.55 -1.40
CA TRP A 144 -7.26 -9.63 -1.00
C TRP A 144 -6.89 -11.10 -0.87
N GLN A 145 -5.71 -11.48 -1.37
CA GLN A 145 -5.20 -12.84 -1.31
C GLN A 145 -3.72 -12.79 -0.92
N ALA A 146 -3.29 -13.65 0.00
CA ALA A 146 -1.88 -13.82 0.36
C ALA A 146 -1.41 -15.25 0.12
N ASP A 147 -0.12 -15.37 -0.21
CA ASP A 147 0.48 -16.67 -0.48
C ASP A 147 0.52 -17.56 0.78
N HIS A 148 0.65 -16.94 1.97
CA HIS A 148 0.73 -17.63 3.26
C HIS A 148 0.27 -16.72 4.41
N GLY A 149 0.12 -17.30 5.59
CA GLY A 149 -0.16 -16.58 6.83
C GLY A 149 -1.64 -16.51 7.18
N ASP A 150 -1.97 -15.62 8.10
CA ASP A 150 -3.33 -15.45 8.61
C ASP A 150 -4.06 -14.31 7.89
N ILE A 151 -5.39 -14.32 8.00
CA ILE A 151 -6.23 -13.19 7.61
C ILE A 151 -6.37 -12.28 8.84
N ASP A 152 -5.31 -11.54 9.12
CA ASP A 152 -5.28 -10.53 10.18
C ASP A 152 -5.42 -9.14 9.56
N TYR A 153 -6.36 -8.33 10.05
CA TYR A 153 -6.57 -6.99 9.51
C TYR A 153 -7.16 -6.02 10.54
N TRP A 154 -6.82 -4.75 10.32
CA TRP A 154 -7.32 -3.61 11.08
C TRP A 154 -8.32 -2.83 10.24
N VAL A 155 -9.41 -2.40 10.88
CA VAL A 155 -10.47 -1.64 10.23
C VAL A 155 -10.56 -0.25 10.81
N MET A 156 -10.75 0.72 9.94
CA MET A 156 -10.89 2.13 10.25
C MET A 156 -12.08 2.71 9.49
N THR A 157 -12.78 3.66 10.10
CA THR A 157 -13.91 4.35 9.43
C THR A 157 -13.85 5.84 9.71
N ALA A 158 -14.34 6.63 8.74
CA ALA A 158 -14.38 8.07 8.84
C ALA A 158 -15.48 8.67 7.95
N ASP A 159 -15.71 9.97 8.07
CA ASP A 159 -16.57 10.70 7.15
C ASP A 159 -15.89 10.91 5.79
N HIS A 160 -14.59 11.21 5.80
CA HIS A 160 -13.81 11.48 4.61
C HIS A 160 -12.54 10.61 4.55
N LEU A 161 -12.02 10.38 3.34
CA LEU A 161 -10.80 9.58 3.11
C LEU A 161 -9.59 10.10 3.88
N CYS A 162 -9.41 11.42 3.95
CA CYS A 162 -8.27 12.04 4.63
C CYS A 162 -8.24 11.73 6.13
N ASP A 163 -9.39 11.48 6.74
CA ASP A 163 -9.50 11.19 8.18
C ASP A 163 -9.09 9.76 8.54
N LEU A 164 -8.88 8.90 7.54
CA LEU A 164 -8.29 7.56 7.72
C LEU A 164 -6.78 7.62 7.95
N THR A 165 -6.10 8.63 7.41
CA THR A 165 -4.63 8.77 7.54
C THR A 165 -4.17 8.91 8.99
N PRO A 166 -4.75 9.79 9.83
CA PRO A 166 -4.36 9.83 11.23
C PRO A 166 -4.63 8.52 11.99
N GLN A 167 -5.62 7.74 11.57
CA GLN A 167 -5.95 6.48 12.23
C GLN A 167 -4.90 5.40 11.92
N ILE A 168 -4.48 5.25 10.66
CA ILE A 168 -3.40 4.31 10.33
C ILE A 168 -2.07 4.75 10.96
N LEU A 169 -1.77 6.05 11.04
CA LEU A 169 -0.56 6.55 11.68
C LEU A 169 -0.53 6.26 13.19
N ARG A 170 -1.67 6.24 13.87
CA ARG A 170 -1.73 5.79 15.28
C ARG A 170 -1.34 4.32 15.45
N LEU A 171 -1.60 3.50 14.44
CA LEU A 171 -1.24 2.09 14.45
C LEU A 171 0.24 1.86 14.07
N THR A 172 0.72 2.57 13.06
CA THR A 172 2.04 2.34 12.45
C THR A 172 3.13 3.29 12.95
N GLY A 173 2.77 4.35 13.61
CA GLY A 173 3.64 5.45 14.02
C GLY A 173 3.65 6.61 13.03
N ASP A 174 4.02 7.78 13.53
CA ASP A 174 4.12 8.99 12.73
C ASP A 174 5.36 8.96 11.82
N PRO A 175 5.29 9.56 10.61
CA PRO A 175 6.46 9.72 9.77
C PRO A 175 7.46 10.69 10.42
N ALA A 176 8.74 10.51 10.12
CA ALA A 176 9.76 11.43 10.58
C ALA A 176 9.49 12.86 10.07
N PHE A 177 9.59 13.85 10.96
CA PHE A 177 9.52 15.24 10.57
C PHE A 177 10.83 15.63 9.87
N LEU A 178 10.79 15.71 8.54
CA LEU A 178 11.96 15.97 7.72
C LEU A 178 12.37 17.45 7.79
N PRO A 179 13.69 17.75 7.79
CA PRO A 179 14.16 19.11 7.60
C PRO A 179 13.82 19.60 6.18
N ARG A 180 13.68 20.93 6.01
CA ARG A 180 13.24 21.51 4.75
C ARG A 180 14.08 21.10 3.53
N TRP A 181 15.39 20.99 3.69
CA TRP A 181 16.29 20.57 2.61
C TRP A 181 16.01 19.14 2.11
N ALA A 182 15.54 18.25 2.97
CA ALA A 182 15.20 16.87 2.59
C ALA A 182 13.94 16.76 1.71
N LEU A 183 13.18 17.86 1.57
CA LEU A 183 12.02 17.97 0.68
C LEU A 183 12.39 18.54 -0.70
N GLY A 184 13.63 18.95 -0.89
CA GLY A 184 14.14 19.46 -2.16
C GLY A 184 14.69 18.38 -3.07
N TYR A 185 15.33 18.80 -4.16
CA TYR A 185 15.94 17.87 -5.10
C TYR A 185 17.13 17.15 -4.48
N SER A 186 17.11 15.83 -4.55
CA SER A 186 18.20 14.94 -4.16
C SER A 186 18.71 14.19 -5.39
N GLY A 187 19.95 14.46 -5.77
CA GLY A 187 20.62 13.75 -6.88
C GLY A 187 21.11 12.38 -6.44
N SER A 188 21.17 11.43 -7.39
CA SER A 188 21.86 10.15 -7.21
C SER A 188 22.20 9.54 -8.57
N THR A 189 23.43 9.06 -8.73
CA THR A 189 23.82 8.30 -9.93
C THR A 189 25.08 7.48 -9.68
N MET A 190 25.11 6.27 -10.22
CA MET A 190 26.30 5.42 -10.22
C MET A 190 27.42 5.97 -11.12
N HIS A 191 27.09 6.76 -12.15
CA HIS A 191 28.08 7.32 -13.08
C HIS A 191 29.20 8.07 -12.36
N TYR A 192 28.87 8.89 -11.37
CA TYR A 192 29.85 9.64 -10.59
C TYR A 192 30.47 8.81 -9.46
N THR A 193 29.66 8.01 -8.76
CA THR A 193 30.14 7.24 -7.59
C THR A 193 30.98 6.03 -7.95
N ASP A 194 30.88 5.53 -9.20
CA ASP A 194 31.73 4.44 -9.73
C ASP A 194 33.01 4.96 -10.41
N ALA A 195 33.18 6.27 -10.55
CA ALA A 195 34.35 6.85 -11.17
C ALA A 195 35.60 6.68 -10.28
N PRO A 196 36.79 6.46 -10.83
CA PRO A 196 38.07 6.36 -10.06
C PRO A 196 38.36 7.60 -9.22
N ASP A 197 37.89 8.77 -9.65
CA ASP A 197 38.00 10.07 -8.97
C ASP A 197 36.64 10.59 -8.51
N ALA A 198 35.80 9.72 -7.96
CA ALA A 198 34.38 9.98 -7.61
C ALA A 198 34.19 11.28 -6.84
N SER A 199 35.01 11.54 -5.82
CA SER A 199 34.92 12.77 -5.02
C SER A 199 35.04 14.04 -5.88
N HIS A 200 35.99 14.04 -6.83
CA HIS A 200 36.18 15.17 -7.74
C HIS A 200 35.01 15.33 -8.71
N GLN A 201 34.51 14.23 -9.27
CA GLN A 201 33.38 14.25 -10.20
C GLN A 201 32.12 14.74 -9.53
N LEU A 202 31.85 14.35 -8.28
CA LEU A 202 30.71 14.81 -7.51
C LEU A 202 30.78 16.31 -7.21
N LEU A 203 31.93 16.82 -6.77
CA LEU A 203 32.11 18.24 -6.53
C LEU A 203 31.95 19.08 -7.81
N LYS A 204 32.51 18.59 -8.93
CA LYS A 204 32.33 19.22 -10.24
C LYS A 204 30.84 19.27 -10.66
N PHE A 205 30.09 18.19 -10.43
CA PHE A 205 28.68 18.15 -10.71
C PHE A 205 27.90 19.19 -9.86
N ILE A 206 28.23 19.31 -8.58
CA ILE A 206 27.60 20.33 -7.69
C ILE A 206 27.93 21.73 -8.17
N ASP A 207 29.16 22.01 -8.59
CA ASP A 207 29.56 23.32 -9.11
C ASP A 207 28.82 23.63 -10.44
N LEU A 208 28.64 22.65 -11.30
CA LEU A 208 27.84 22.80 -12.52
C LEU A 208 26.37 23.13 -12.24
N LEU A 209 25.76 22.50 -11.24
CA LEU A 209 24.41 22.83 -10.81
C LEU A 209 24.30 24.28 -10.30
N ARG A 210 25.31 24.74 -9.55
CA ARG A 210 25.39 26.13 -9.07
C ARG A 210 25.57 27.12 -10.23
N GLU A 211 26.43 26.82 -11.18
CA GLU A 211 26.64 27.64 -12.38
C GLU A 211 25.36 27.85 -13.17
N HIS A 212 24.58 26.78 -13.31
CA HIS A 212 23.30 26.82 -14.03
C HIS A 212 22.08 27.21 -13.17
N ALA A 213 22.31 27.61 -11.91
CA ALA A 213 21.26 27.96 -10.95
C ALA A 213 20.19 26.87 -10.77
N ILE A 214 20.59 25.60 -10.84
CA ILE A 214 19.73 24.44 -10.61
C ILE A 214 19.77 24.09 -9.12
N PRO A 215 18.66 24.19 -8.39
CA PRO A 215 18.63 23.81 -6.97
C PRO A 215 18.93 22.32 -6.78
N CYS A 216 19.82 22.02 -5.82
CA CYS A 216 20.08 20.65 -5.38
C CYS A 216 20.43 20.70 -3.89
N ASP A 217 19.61 20.04 -3.07
CA ASP A 217 19.73 20.11 -1.61
C ASP A 217 20.58 18.98 -1.04
N SER A 218 20.65 17.86 -1.73
CA SER A 218 21.45 16.70 -1.31
C SER A 218 21.89 15.83 -2.50
N PHE A 219 22.89 15.01 -2.26
CA PHE A 219 23.29 13.96 -3.19
C PHE A 219 23.45 12.65 -2.44
N GLN A 220 22.74 11.62 -2.88
CA GLN A 220 22.85 10.29 -2.30
C GLN A 220 23.91 9.49 -3.07
N LEU A 221 24.89 8.97 -2.34
CA LEU A 221 25.91 8.13 -2.93
C LEU A 221 25.30 6.78 -3.31
N SER A 222 25.46 6.40 -4.57
CA SER A 222 25.12 5.08 -5.05
C SER A 222 26.22 4.06 -4.72
N SER A 223 26.08 2.83 -5.15
CA SER A 223 26.90 1.67 -4.75
C SER A 223 28.42 1.80 -4.94
N GLY A 224 28.90 2.76 -5.72
CA GLY A 224 30.34 2.98 -5.99
C GLY A 224 31.17 3.16 -4.73
N TYR A 225 30.68 3.93 -3.76
CA TYR A 225 31.39 4.19 -2.50
C TYR A 225 31.62 2.95 -1.64
N THR A 226 30.93 1.85 -1.90
CA THR A 226 31.10 0.57 -1.20
C THR A 226 32.00 -0.40 -1.94
N THR A 227 32.71 0.05 -2.98
CA THR A 227 33.60 -0.75 -3.81
C THR A 227 34.99 -0.78 -3.21
N MET A 228 35.61 -1.96 -3.13
CA MET A 228 37.00 -2.14 -2.74
C MET A 228 37.68 -3.04 -3.78
N GLY A 229 38.52 -2.47 -4.63
CA GLY A 229 39.10 -3.15 -5.78
C GLY A 229 38.00 -3.66 -6.73
N SER A 230 37.95 -4.97 -6.95
CA SER A 230 36.91 -5.62 -7.78
C SER A 230 35.65 -6.03 -7.00
N ARG A 231 35.63 -5.82 -5.69
CA ARG A 231 34.49 -6.20 -4.83
C ARG A 231 33.57 -5.03 -4.64
N ARG A 232 32.23 -5.26 -4.75
CA ARG A 232 31.20 -4.27 -4.45
C ARG A 232 30.42 -4.65 -3.17
N TYR A 233 29.78 -3.69 -2.58
CA TYR A 233 28.93 -3.89 -1.39
C TYR A 233 29.66 -4.44 -0.17
N VAL A 234 30.88 -3.98 0.06
CA VAL A 234 31.67 -4.40 1.23
C VAL A 234 31.37 -3.61 2.49
N PHE A 235 30.43 -2.66 2.43
CA PHE A 235 29.97 -1.81 3.54
C PHE A 235 31.10 -1.02 4.23
N THR A 236 32.14 -0.65 3.49
CA THR A 236 33.22 0.23 3.91
C THR A 236 33.30 1.44 2.98
N TRP A 237 33.82 2.53 3.49
CA TRP A 237 34.09 3.69 2.66
C TRP A 237 35.40 3.46 1.88
N ASP A 238 35.41 3.85 0.63
CA ASP A 238 36.62 3.92 -0.22
C ASP A 238 37.17 5.35 -0.23
#